data_b71e2aa64c27e0dfc48257de763a4474
#
_entry.id   b71e2aa64c27e0dfc48257de763a4474
#
_cell.length_a   1.000
_cell.length_b   1.000
_cell.length_c   1.000
_cell.angle_alpha   90.00
_cell.angle_beta   90.00
_cell.angle_gamma   90.00
#
_symmetry.space_group_name_H-M   'P 1'
#
loop_
_entity.id
_entity.type
_entity.pdbx_description
1 polymer ?
#
loop_
_entity_poly.entity_id
_entity_poly.type
_entity_poly.pdbx_seq_one_letter_code
_entity_poly.pdbx_strand_id
1 'polypeptide(L)'
;MRCHTCGDQTSPDDNECQNCYTPHGQPAVTPGLPTYSVRGIGLAASWAVGATALCYGVVALFPLIGVVLAGRARESQDPDMLLGAVLVEVVLSLPFLLAYLTAAVLVIIWTWRARKNLDAFPGALPHLGAGWAIAGWLVPFANFVVPARVVANLARDSLWKRFTPGLVSVWWAAWLAFSIGERLVSRRDDRAYARLPEQPRFDTEFRWYADFYREAIAWHLIPLAACLVAAGSLIVLIRRISVAQEQRIALGRPAWPSHAGWPAPGTPSGYPHPPQPGVEPSPGAAVEPTVASPQVPPGSGGTIGA
;
A
#
# COMPACT_ATOMS: atom_id res chain seq x y z
N MET A 1 4.73 27.39 -22.30
CA MET A 1 5.91 26.95 -21.52
C MET A 1 5.88 25.46 -21.25
N ARG A 2 6.99 24.85 -20.81
CA ARG A 2 6.97 23.41 -20.44
C ARG A 2 6.75 23.24 -18.94
N CYS A 3 5.90 22.30 -18.55
CA CYS A 3 5.68 21.96 -17.17
C CYS A 3 6.90 21.24 -16.56
N HIS A 4 7.36 21.68 -15.39
CA HIS A 4 8.50 21.07 -14.69
C HIS A 4 8.22 19.65 -14.18
N THR A 5 6.94 19.29 -14.00
CA THR A 5 6.55 18.00 -13.43
C THR A 5 6.32 16.92 -14.49
N CYS A 6 5.64 17.22 -15.60
CA CYS A 6 5.31 16.22 -16.63
C CYS A 6 5.98 16.47 -17.98
N GLY A 7 6.61 17.63 -18.17
CA GLY A 7 7.26 17.99 -19.43
C GLY A 7 6.31 18.45 -20.54
N ASP A 8 5.00 18.42 -20.32
CA ASP A 8 4.00 18.83 -21.31
C ASP A 8 4.02 20.33 -21.57
N GLN A 9 3.57 20.71 -22.78
CA GLN A 9 3.37 22.12 -23.13
C GLN A 9 2.13 22.65 -22.42
N THR A 10 2.27 23.78 -21.73
CA THR A 10 1.17 24.45 -21.04
C THR A 10 1.02 25.87 -21.56
N SER A 11 -0.23 26.37 -21.58
CA SER A 11 -0.50 27.76 -21.87
C SER A 11 0.03 28.65 -20.73
N PRO A 12 0.62 29.80 -21.03
CA PRO A 12 1.01 30.77 -19.99
C PRO A 12 -0.18 31.41 -19.29
N ASP A 13 -1.36 31.37 -19.90
CA ASP A 13 -2.58 31.98 -19.36
C ASP A 13 -3.30 31.09 -18.32
N ASP A 14 -2.93 29.81 -18.24
CA ASP A 14 -3.47 28.89 -17.26
C ASP A 14 -2.69 28.99 -15.93
N ASN A 15 -3.36 28.85 -14.80
CA ASN A 15 -2.70 28.87 -13.48
C ASN A 15 -2.03 27.53 -13.14
N GLU A 16 -2.34 26.47 -13.86
CA GLU A 16 -1.85 25.11 -13.62
C GLU A 16 -1.67 24.33 -14.94
N CYS A 17 -0.85 23.29 -14.89
CA CYS A 17 -0.66 22.39 -16.03
C CYS A 17 -1.92 21.58 -16.29
N GLN A 18 -2.43 21.60 -17.52
CA GLN A 18 -3.64 20.88 -17.93
C GLN A 18 -3.53 19.36 -17.81
N ASN A 19 -2.32 18.81 -17.85
CA ASN A 19 -2.08 17.36 -17.77
C ASN A 19 -1.87 16.87 -16.32
N CYS A 20 -1.01 17.55 -15.53
CA CYS A 20 -0.62 17.06 -14.20
C CYS A 20 -1.13 17.92 -13.03
N TYR A 21 -1.84 19.00 -13.32
CA TYR A 21 -2.42 19.93 -12.33
C TYR A 21 -1.40 20.54 -11.35
N THR A 22 -0.11 20.50 -11.69
CA THR A 22 0.90 21.21 -10.92
C THR A 22 0.77 22.70 -11.23
N PRO A 23 0.64 23.58 -10.21
CA PRO A 23 0.59 25.03 -10.42
C PRO A 23 1.85 25.53 -11.12
N HIS A 24 1.71 26.54 -11.98
CA HIS A 24 2.84 27.09 -12.74
C HIS A 24 3.91 27.65 -11.80
N GLY A 25 5.16 27.43 -12.17
CA GLY A 25 6.32 27.86 -11.36
C GLY A 25 6.59 27.00 -10.12
N GLN A 26 5.74 26.05 -9.78
CA GLN A 26 5.98 25.14 -8.69
C GLN A 26 6.91 23.98 -9.10
N PRO A 27 7.83 23.54 -8.21
CA PRO A 27 8.67 22.38 -8.45
C PRO A 27 7.84 21.09 -8.45
N ALA A 28 8.38 19.98 -8.97
CA ALA A 28 7.73 18.68 -8.95
C ALA A 28 7.43 18.20 -7.52
N VAL A 29 8.32 18.55 -6.57
CA VAL A 29 8.20 18.24 -5.13
C VAL A 29 8.55 19.50 -4.35
N THR A 30 7.78 19.84 -3.34
CA THR A 30 8.03 20.99 -2.46
C THR A 30 9.34 20.79 -1.70
N PRO A 31 10.32 21.70 -1.82
CA PRO A 31 11.58 21.62 -1.12
C PRO A 31 11.40 21.56 0.42
N GLY A 32 12.19 20.74 1.08
CA GLY A 32 12.16 20.61 2.56
C GLY A 32 11.07 19.69 3.10
N LEU A 33 10.11 19.23 2.30
CA LEU A 33 9.13 18.24 2.75
C LEU A 33 9.66 16.81 2.55
N PRO A 34 9.46 15.91 3.54
CA PRO A 34 9.93 14.54 3.46
C PRO A 34 9.15 13.74 2.42
N THR A 35 9.87 12.98 1.60
CA THR A 35 9.32 12.00 0.67
C THR A 35 9.83 10.60 1.00
N TYR A 36 8.98 9.59 0.76
CA TYR A 36 9.25 8.19 1.07
C TYR A 36 9.33 7.38 -0.20
N SER A 37 10.36 6.51 -0.33
CA SER A 37 10.38 5.53 -1.40
C SER A 37 9.23 4.53 -1.23
N VAL A 38 8.44 4.36 -2.30
CA VAL A 38 7.26 3.49 -2.33
C VAL A 38 7.44 2.28 -3.25
N ARG A 39 8.50 2.26 -4.09
CA ARG A 39 8.72 1.20 -5.07
C ARG A 39 9.01 -0.14 -4.42
N GLY A 40 9.95 -0.19 -3.48
CA GLY A 40 10.35 -1.44 -2.80
C GLY A 40 9.20 -2.05 -2.00
N ILE A 41 8.55 -1.24 -1.15
CA ILE A 41 7.40 -1.67 -0.35
C ILE A 41 6.20 -2.02 -1.23
N GLY A 42 5.97 -1.29 -2.33
CA GLY A 42 4.92 -1.58 -3.29
C GLY A 42 5.15 -2.90 -4.03
N LEU A 43 6.41 -3.23 -4.36
CA LEU A 43 6.76 -4.53 -4.95
C LEU A 43 6.51 -5.66 -3.94
N ALA A 44 6.97 -5.51 -2.69
CA ALA A 44 6.73 -6.49 -1.63
C ALA A 44 5.23 -6.70 -1.37
N ALA A 45 4.44 -5.62 -1.28
CA ALA A 45 2.99 -5.68 -1.15
C ALA A 45 2.33 -6.41 -2.34
N SER A 46 2.79 -6.15 -3.58
CA SER A 46 2.27 -6.84 -4.77
C SER A 46 2.52 -8.34 -4.73
N TRP A 47 3.72 -8.78 -4.30
CA TRP A 47 4.03 -10.19 -4.14
C TRP A 47 3.22 -10.83 -3.02
N ALA A 48 3.06 -10.16 -1.88
CA ALA A 48 2.26 -10.66 -0.77
C ALA A 48 0.77 -10.81 -1.15
N VAL A 49 0.20 -9.83 -1.87
CA VAL A 49 -1.17 -9.92 -2.40
C VAL A 49 -1.31 -11.08 -3.38
N GLY A 50 -0.34 -11.28 -4.27
CA GLY A 50 -0.32 -12.41 -5.19
C GLY A 50 -0.23 -13.76 -4.48
N ALA A 51 0.64 -13.87 -3.48
CA ALA A 51 0.78 -15.06 -2.64
C ALA A 51 -0.53 -15.35 -1.86
N THR A 52 -1.18 -14.32 -1.31
CA THR A 52 -2.47 -14.46 -0.65
C THR A 52 -3.53 -15.03 -1.59
N ALA A 53 -3.63 -14.49 -2.82
CA ALA A 53 -4.59 -14.97 -3.80
C ALA A 53 -4.31 -16.42 -4.23
N LEU A 54 -3.03 -16.80 -4.35
CA LEU A 54 -2.63 -18.17 -4.66
C LEU A 54 -2.99 -19.14 -3.51
N CYS A 55 -2.62 -18.79 -2.27
CA CYS A 55 -2.94 -19.61 -1.10
C CYS A 55 -4.45 -19.75 -0.90
N TYR A 56 -5.21 -18.67 -1.10
CA TYR A 56 -6.66 -18.71 -1.07
C TYR A 56 -7.22 -19.62 -2.16
N GLY A 57 -6.65 -19.59 -3.37
CA GLY A 57 -7.04 -20.48 -4.46
C GLY A 57 -6.89 -21.95 -4.08
N VAL A 58 -5.82 -22.31 -3.36
CA VAL A 58 -5.62 -23.68 -2.85
C VAL A 58 -6.71 -24.04 -1.83
N VAL A 59 -7.02 -23.16 -0.90
CA VAL A 59 -8.08 -23.37 0.10
C VAL A 59 -9.46 -23.48 -0.55
N ALA A 60 -9.79 -22.56 -1.47
CA ALA A 60 -11.08 -22.52 -2.16
C ALA A 60 -11.32 -23.75 -3.07
N LEU A 61 -10.25 -24.38 -3.55
CA LEU A 61 -10.33 -25.61 -4.36
C LEU A 61 -10.19 -26.88 -3.52
N PHE A 62 -10.01 -26.78 -2.20
CA PHE A 62 -9.94 -27.93 -1.31
C PHE A 62 -11.15 -28.87 -1.41
N PRO A 63 -12.39 -28.41 -1.63
CA PRO A 63 -13.53 -29.32 -1.81
C PRO A 63 -13.34 -30.38 -2.90
N LEU A 64 -12.49 -30.12 -3.93
CA LEU A 64 -12.12 -31.15 -4.91
C LEU A 64 -11.39 -32.33 -4.28
N ILE A 65 -10.48 -32.03 -3.33
CA ILE A 65 -9.78 -33.05 -2.54
C ILE A 65 -10.76 -33.74 -1.62
N GLY A 66 -11.66 -32.97 -0.99
CA GLY A 66 -12.71 -33.47 -0.09
C GLY A 66 -13.60 -34.52 -0.76
N VAL A 67 -14.03 -34.30 -2.02
CA VAL A 67 -14.79 -35.29 -2.79
C VAL A 67 -14.03 -36.63 -2.93
N VAL A 68 -12.72 -36.55 -3.23
CA VAL A 68 -11.89 -37.75 -3.40
C VAL A 68 -11.71 -38.49 -2.07
N LEU A 69 -11.46 -37.74 -0.97
CA LEU A 69 -11.28 -38.33 0.36
C LEU A 69 -12.58 -38.94 0.88
N ALA A 70 -13.73 -38.27 0.68
CA ALA A 70 -15.04 -38.83 1.03
C ALA A 70 -15.37 -40.10 0.23
N GLY A 71 -14.97 -40.15 -1.05
CA GLY A 71 -15.08 -41.34 -1.87
C GLY A 71 -14.28 -42.52 -1.32
N ARG A 72 -13.02 -42.27 -0.94
CA ARG A 72 -12.13 -43.30 -0.35
C ARG A 72 -12.61 -43.75 1.03
N ALA A 73 -13.04 -42.78 1.90
CA ALA A 73 -13.63 -43.12 3.20
C ALA A 73 -14.82 -44.05 3.07
N ARG A 74 -15.65 -43.83 2.03
CA ARG A 74 -16.78 -44.70 1.70
C ARG A 74 -16.32 -46.11 1.27
N GLU A 75 -15.32 -46.21 0.40
CA GLU A 75 -14.80 -47.53 -0.10
C GLU A 75 -14.16 -48.33 1.02
N SER A 76 -13.43 -47.68 1.92
CA SER A 76 -12.79 -48.32 3.07
C SER A 76 -13.69 -48.46 4.31
N GLN A 77 -14.86 -47.81 4.29
CA GLN A 77 -15.76 -47.71 5.48
C GLN A 77 -15.04 -47.15 6.72
N ASP A 78 -14.09 -46.21 6.48
CA ASP A 78 -13.22 -45.63 7.49
C ASP A 78 -13.58 -44.15 7.71
N PRO A 79 -14.24 -43.80 8.85
CA PRO A 79 -14.59 -42.43 9.17
C PRO A 79 -13.36 -41.55 9.51
N ASP A 80 -12.23 -42.13 9.92
CA ASP A 80 -11.04 -41.36 10.29
C ASP A 80 -10.44 -40.60 9.07
N MET A 81 -10.68 -41.10 7.85
CA MET A 81 -10.32 -40.38 6.65
C MET A 81 -11.04 -39.03 6.49
N LEU A 82 -12.26 -38.90 6.99
CA LEU A 82 -13.01 -37.63 6.97
C LEU A 82 -12.42 -36.63 7.97
N LEU A 83 -11.99 -37.10 9.15
CA LEU A 83 -11.24 -36.27 10.09
C LEU A 83 -9.91 -35.82 9.48
N GLY A 84 -9.23 -36.74 8.77
CA GLY A 84 -8.03 -36.40 8.00
C GLY A 84 -8.25 -35.28 6.98
N ALA A 85 -9.41 -35.27 6.31
CA ALA A 85 -9.77 -34.20 5.38
C ALA A 85 -9.87 -32.83 6.07
N VAL A 86 -10.54 -32.76 7.25
CA VAL A 86 -10.63 -31.54 8.04
C VAL A 86 -9.25 -31.05 8.49
N LEU A 87 -8.39 -31.95 8.93
CA LEU A 87 -7.04 -31.59 9.36
C LEU A 87 -6.20 -31.03 8.19
N VAL A 88 -6.31 -31.61 7.01
CA VAL A 88 -5.63 -31.08 5.80
C VAL A 88 -6.14 -29.69 5.44
N GLU A 89 -7.44 -29.44 5.53
CA GLU A 89 -8.02 -28.11 5.26
C GLU A 89 -7.49 -27.06 6.24
N VAL A 90 -7.44 -27.38 7.53
CA VAL A 90 -6.87 -26.50 8.55
C VAL A 90 -5.39 -26.20 8.27
N VAL A 91 -4.60 -27.20 7.95
CA VAL A 91 -3.17 -27.03 7.62
C VAL A 91 -2.98 -26.16 6.37
N LEU A 92 -3.80 -26.33 5.33
CA LEU A 92 -3.75 -25.51 4.11
C LEU A 92 -4.21 -24.06 4.35
N SER A 93 -5.06 -23.84 5.36
CA SER A 93 -5.52 -22.50 5.71
C SER A 93 -4.46 -21.65 6.42
N LEU A 94 -3.46 -22.26 7.08
CA LEU A 94 -2.40 -21.52 7.79
C LEU A 94 -1.53 -20.66 6.86
N PRO A 95 -0.99 -21.16 5.74
CA PRO A 95 -0.26 -20.33 4.78
C PRO A 95 -1.10 -19.18 4.23
N PHE A 96 -2.39 -19.40 3.97
CA PHE A 96 -3.30 -18.35 3.55
C PHE A 96 -3.41 -17.24 4.61
N LEU A 97 -3.65 -17.60 5.86
CA LEU A 97 -3.74 -16.63 6.96
C LEU A 97 -2.46 -15.81 7.12
N LEU A 98 -1.29 -16.46 7.08
CA LEU A 98 0.00 -15.78 7.18
C LEU A 98 0.24 -14.83 5.99
N ALA A 99 -0.04 -15.28 4.77
CA ALA A 99 0.08 -14.46 3.58
C ALA A 99 -0.88 -13.26 3.61
N TYR A 100 -2.12 -13.48 4.04
CA TYR A 100 -3.14 -12.43 4.16
C TYR A 100 -2.73 -11.35 5.17
N LEU A 101 -2.28 -11.73 6.37
CA LEU A 101 -1.81 -10.79 7.39
C LEU A 101 -0.58 -10.02 6.91
N THR A 102 0.35 -10.70 6.25
CA THR A 102 1.54 -10.07 5.66
C THR A 102 1.15 -9.06 4.59
N ALA A 103 0.25 -9.44 3.69
CA ALA A 103 -0.26 -8.54 2.65
C ALA A 103 -0.96 -7.32 3.25
N ALA A 104 -1.79 -7.51 4.27
CA ALA A 104 -2.49 -6.42 4.95
C ALA A 104 -1.50 -5.40 5.54
N VAL A 105 -0.47 -5.86 6.27
CA VAL A 105 0.56 -4.99 6.85
C VAL A 105 1.31 -4.23 5.75
N LEU A 106 1.77 -4.93 4.71
CA LEU A 106 2.54 -4.31 3.63
C LEU A 106 1.71 -3.30 2.82
N VAL A 107 0.44 -3.58 2.55
CA VAL A 107 -0.49 -2.67 1.87
C VAL A 107 -0.75 -1.43 2.74
N ILE A 108 -0.93 -1.58 4.05
CA ILE A 108 -1.11 -0.45 4.97
C ILE A 108 0.14 0.45 4.97
N ILE A 109 1.34 -0.13 5.11
CA ILE A 109 2.60 0.63 5.10
C ILE A 109 2.78 1.34 3.76
N TRP A 110 2.54 0.65 2.65
CA TRP A 110 2.62 1.23 1.31
C TRP A 110 1.64 2.40 1.16
N THR A 111 0.37 2.20 1.53
CA THR A 111 -0.68 3.22 1.46
C THR A 111 -0.32 4.46 2.30
N TRP A 112 0.21 4.26 3.51
CA TRP A 112 0.63 5.35 4.38
C TRP A 112 1.79 6.15 3.77
N ARG A 113 2.85 5.47 3.28
CA ARG A 113 3.98 6.14 2.61
C ARG A 113 3.54 6.91 1.38
N ALA A 114 2.76 6.28 0.52
CA ALA A 114 2.24 6.90 -0.68
C ALA A 114 1.35 8.11 -0.37
N ARG A 115 0.54 8.03 0.70
CA ARG A 115 -0.28 9.16 1.15
C ARG A 115 0.57 10.32 1.69
N LYS A 116 1.62 10.00 2.45
CA LYS A 116 2.56 11.01 2.95
C LYS A 116 3.28 11.77 1.82
N ASN A 117 3.62 11.09 0.74
CA ASN A 117 4.23 11.74 -0.43
C ASN A 117 3.33 12.82 -1.05
N LEU A 118 2.00 12.66 -1.00
CA LEU A 118 1.08 13.65 -1.53
C LEU A 118 1.19 15.00 -0.80
N ASP A 119 1.60 15.02 0.47
CA ASP A 119 1.81 16.26 1.23
C ASP A 119 2.96 17.11 0.62
N ALA A 120 3.90 16.45 -0.07
CA ALA A 120 5.02 17.10 -0.75
C ALA A 120 4.76 17.41 -2.23
N PHE A 121 3.62 17.01 -2.79
CA PHE A 121 3.31 17.19 -4.21
C PHE A 121 2.45 18.43 -4.43
N PRO A 122 2.98 19.54 -5.02
CA PRO A 122 2.18 20.69 -5.39
C PRO A 122 1.02 20.30 -6.31
N GLY A 123 -0.18 20.83 -6.04
CA GLY A 123 -1.39 20.50 -6.79
C GLY A 123 -2.12 19.23 -6.34
N ALA A 124 -1.55 18.43 -5.43
CA ALA A 124 -2.28 17.32 -4.82
C ALA A 124 -3.27 17.84 -3.77
N LEU A 125 -4.49 17.31 -3.80
CA LEU A 125 -5.58 17.70 -2.89
C LEU A 125 -6.10 16.49 -2.10
N PRO A 126 -5.30 15.96 -1.16
CA PRO A 126 -5.71 14.80 -0.39
C PRO A 126 -6.79 15.18 0.64
N HIS A 127 -7.98 14.59 0.52
CA HIS A 127 -9.11 14.87 1.42
C HIS A 127 -8.98 14.24 2.81
N LEU A 128 -8.17 13.17 2.94
CA LEU A 128 -8.00 12.44 4.19
C LEU A 128 -6.55 12.53 4.67
N GLY A 129 -6.35 12.76 5.97
CA GLY A 129 -5.03 12.76 6.60
C GLY A 129 -4.33 11.40 6.50
N ALA A 130 -2.99 11.39 6.62
CA ALA A 130 -2.20 10.15 6.53
C ALA A 130 -2.55 9.11 7.61
N GLY A 131 -3.06 9.51 8.77
CA GLY A 131 -3.55 8.60 9.80
C GLY A 131 -4.70 7.71 9.32
N TRP A 132 -5.55 8.18 8.43
CA TRP A 132 -6.65 7.40 7.87
C TRP A 132 -6.18 6.30 6.91
N ALA A 133 -4.96 6.38 6.39
CA ALA A 133 -4.36 5.30 5.63
C ALA A 133 -4.11 4.04 6.49
N ILE A 134 -4.03 4.19 7.80
CA ILE A 134 -3.90 3.10 8.79
C ILE A 134 -5.26 2.85 9.46
N ALA A 135 -5.82 3.87 10.10
CA ALA A 135 -7.04 3.77 10.88
C ALA A 135 -8.24 3.27 10.04
N GLY A 136 -8.30 3.63 8.77
CA GLY A 136 -9.34 3.18 7.86
C GLY A 136 -9.45 1.67 7.70
N TRP A 137 -8.37 0.92 7.93
CA TRP A 137 -8.37 -0.54 7.89
C TRP A 137 -8.76 -1.18 9.22
N LEU A 138 -8.51 -0.50 10.34
CA LEU A 138 -8.65 -1.05 11.68
C LEU A 138 -9.98 -0.68 12.34
N VAL A 139 -10.56 0.47 11.97
CA VAL A 139 -11.82 0.94 12.56
C VAL A 139 -13.00 0.25 11.88
N PRO A 140 -13.86 -0.45 12.64
CA PRO A 140 -15.10 -1.05 12.12
C PRO A 140 -15.94 0.01 11.37
N PHE A 141 -16.67 -0.41 10.34
CA PHE A 141 -17.42 0.44 9.41
C PHE A 141 -16.57 1.38 8.54
N ALA A 142 -15.52 2.05 9.08
CA ALA A 142 -14.60 2.82 8.27
C ALA A 142 -13.89 1.95 7.24
N ASN A 143 -13.59 0.71 7.58
CA ASN A 143 -12.99 -0.29 6.69
C ASN A 143 -13.80 -0.54 5.39
N PHE A 144 -15.10 -0.26 5.38
CA PHE A 144 -15.92 -0.41 4.18
C PHE A 144 -15.87 0.80 3.24
N VAL A 145 -15.31 1.93 3.64
CA VAL A 145 -15.34 3.17 2.84
C VAL A 145 -13.98 3.85 2.76
N VAL A 146 -13.28 3.95 3.87
CA VAL A 146 -12.07 4.78 3.98
C VAL A 146 -10.91 4.26 3.12
N PRO A 147 -10.59 2.94 3.07
CA PRO A 147 -9.50 2.45 2.23
C PRO A 147 -9.72 2.76 0.75
N ALA A 148 -10.96 2.62 0.26
CA ALA A 148 -11.32 2.97 -1.11
C ALA A 148 -11.08 4.45 -1.39
N ARG A 149 -11.50 5.34 -0.48
CA ARG A 149 -11.31 6.80 -0.63
C ARG A 149 -9.83 7.18 -0.60
N VAL A 150 -9.04 6.58 0.29
CA VAL A 150 -7.60 6.83 0.37
C VAL A 150 -6.91 6.41 -0.92
N VAL A 151 -7.16 5.18 -1.41
CA VAL A 151 -6.57 4.69 -2.66
C VAL A 151 -7.07 5.46 -3.87
N ALA A 152 -8.33 5.92 -3.87
CA ALA A 152 -8.89 6.77 -4.92
C ALA A 152 -8.15 8.12 -5.01
N ASN A 153 -7.90 8.78 -3.87
CA ASN A 153 -7.12 10.00 -3.81
C ASN A 153 -5.66 9.76 -4.26
N LEU A 154 -5.03 8.67 -3.78
CA LEU A 154 -3.70 8.28 -4.22
C LEU A 154 -3.62 8.09 -5.73
N ALA A 155 -4.56 7.36 -6.30
CA ALA A 155 -4.59 7.07 -7.74
C ALA A 155 -4.81 8.34 -8.56
N ARG A 156 -5.75 9.20 -8.14
CA ARG A 156 -6.05 10.47 -8.82
C ARG A 156 -4.82 11.39 -8.82
N ASP A 157 -4.27 11.66 -7.63
CA ASP A 157 -3.23 12.66 -7.43
C ASP A 157 -1.83 12.18 -7.87
N SER A 158 -1.60 10.85 -7.92
CA SER A 158 -0.35 10.28 -8.41
C SER A 158 -0.34 10.03 -9.91
N LEU A 159 -1.49 9.66 -10.51
CA LEU A 159 -1.59 9.33 -11.93
C LEU A 159 -2.07 10.50 -12.79
N TRP A 160 -2.11 11.71 -12.24
CA TRP A 160 -2.53 12.94 -12.91
C TRP A 160 -3.89 12.77 -13.61
N LYS A 161 -4.85 12.14 -12.92
CA LYS A 161 -6.19 11.94 -13.42
C LYS A 161 -7.17 12.88 -12.73
N ARG A 162 -7.92 13.66 -13.52
CA ARG A 162 -8.98 14.53 -13.01
C ARG A 162 -10.07 13.76 -12.27
N PHE A 163 -10.34 12.54 -12.73
CA PHE A 163 -11.32 11.63 -12.13
C PHE A 163 -10.62 10.41 -11.55
N THR A 164 -11.22 9.82 -10.53
CA THR A 164 -10.76 8.56 -9.94
C THR A 164 -10.72 7.47 -11.01
N PRO A 165 -9.59 6.77 -11.16
CA PRO A 165 -9.51 5.66 -12.10
C PRO A 165 -10.55 4.58 -11.79
N GLY A 166 -11.31 4.11 -12.78
CA GLY A 166 -12.31 3.05 -12.61
C GLY A 166 -11.76 1.77 -12.01
N LEU A 167 -10.45 1.51 -12.17
CA LEU A 167 -9.78 0.37 -11.58
C LEU A 167 -9.86 0.35 -10.04
N VAL A 168 -9.95 1.52 -9.38
CA VAL A 168 -10.15 1.59 -7.93
C VAL A 168 -11.52 1.07 -7.55
N SER A 169 -12.55 1.42 -8.34
CA SER A 169 -13.91 0.92 -8.11
C SER A 169 -14.01 -0.59 -8.35
N VAL A 170 -13.36 -1.10 -9.40
CA VAL A 170 -13.28 -2.54 -9.67
C VAL A 170 -12.60 -3.28 -8.52
N TRP A 171 -11.44 -2.80 -8.09
CA TRP A 171 -10.74 -3.38 -6.96
C TRP A 171 -11.61 -3.43 -5.71
N TRP A 172 -12.24 -2.31 -5.39
CA TRP A 172 -13.01 -2.19 -4.15
C TRP A 172 -14.28 -3.04 -4.17
N ALA A 173 -15.02 -3.02 -5.28
CA ALA A 173 -16.20 -3.87 -5.44
C ALA A 173 -15.84 -5.36 -5.36
N ALA A 174 -14.76 -5.77 -6.03
CA ALA A 174 -14.28 -7.15 -5.98
C ALA A 174 -13.81 -7.55 -4.58
N TRP A 175 -13.11 -6.67 -3.85
CA TRP A 175 -12.70 -6.92 -2.47
C TRP A 175 -13.90 -7.07 -1.52
N LEU A 176 -14.92 -6.23 -1.67
CA LEU A 176 -16.17 -6.36 -0.90
C LEU A 176 -16.90 -7.66 -1.25
N ALA A 177 -17.01 -7.98 -2.54
CA ALA A 177 -17.63 -9.22 -3.00
C ALA A 177 -16.89 -10.45 -2.44
N PHE A 178 -15.55 -10.44 -2.45
CA PHE A 178 -14.72 -11.47 -1.82
C PHE A 178 -15.00 -11.55 -0.31
N SER A 179 -14.87 -10.43 0.42
CA SER A 179 -14.97 -10.43 1.89
C SER A 179 -16.35 -10.82 2.41
N ILE A 180 -17.41 -10.42 1.70
CA ILE A 180 -18.78 -10.77 2.05
C ILE A 180 -19.09 -12.19 1.58
N GLY A 181 -18.71 -12.53 0.36
CA GLY A 181 -18.93 -13.85 -0.24
C GLY A 181 -18.30 -14.94 0.58
N GLU A 182 -17.04 -14.78 0.98
CA GLU A 182 -16.32 -15.74 1.82
C GLU A 182 -17.04 -15.99 3.16
N ARG A 183 -17.50 -14.93 3.82
CA ARG A 183 -18.26 -15.07 5.08
C ARG A 183 -19.59 -15.78 4.90
N LEU A 184 -20.25 -15.57 3.75
CA LEU A 184 -21.53 -16.24 3.47
C LEU A 184 -21.32 -17.73 3.17
N VAL A 185 -20.28 -18.04 2.35
CA VAL A 185 -19.93 -19.42 2.02
C VAL A 185 -19.50 -20.18 3.27
N SER A 186 -18.58 -19.64 4.07
CA SER A 186 -18.13 -20.24 5.32
C SER A 186 -19.30 -20.54 6.26
N ARG A 187 -20.21 -19.59 6.49
CA ARG A 187 -21.40 -19.82 7.32
C ARG A 187 -22.37 -20.88 6.77
N ARG A 188 -22.46 -20.95 5.43
CA ARG A 188 -23.26 -21.99 4.78
C ARG A 188 -22.64 -23.36 5.02
N ASP A 189 -21.34 -23.47 4.80
CA ASP A 189 -20.62 -24.73 4.93
C ASP A 189 -20.58 -25.21 6.38
N ASP A 190 -20.37 -24.31 7.34
CA ASP A 190 -20.47 -24.64 8.78
C ASP A 190 -21.84 -25.26 9.12
N ARG A 191 -22.93 -24.66 8.60
CA ARG A 191 -24.29 -25.17 8.84
C ARG A 191 -24.57 -26.48 8.10
N ALA A 192 -24.03 -26.64 6.90
CA ALA A 192 -24.21 -27.86 6.11
C ALA A 192 -23.41 -29.00 6.74
N TYR A 193 -22.17 -28.75 7.14
CA TYR A 193 -21.31 -29.71 7.80
C TYR A 193 -21.86 -30.17 9.14
N ALA A 194 -22.41 -29.27 9.97
CA ALA A 194 -23.03 -29.58 11.27
C ALA A 194 -24.27 -30.49 11.17
N ARG A 195 -24.81 -30.73 9.97
CA ARG A 195 -25.93 -31.66 9.74
C ARG A 195 -25.46 -33.05 9.34
N LEU A 196 -24.19 -33.24 9.09
CA LEU A 196 -23.62 -34.54 8.74
C LEU A 196 -23.42 -35.35 10.00
N PRO A 197 -23.57 -36.70 9.94
CA PRO A 197 -23.34 -37.57 11.09
C PRO A 197 -21.85 -37.53 11.49
N GLU A 198 -21.58 -37.36 12.80
CA GLU A 198 -20.19 -37.31 13.30
C GLU A 198 -19.41 -38.62 13.05
N GLN A 199 -20.12 -39.76 13.07
CA GLN A 199 -19.55 -41.07 12.81
C GLN A 199 -20.40 -41.81 11.78
N PRO A 200 -20.15 -41.63 10.48
CA PRO A 200 -20.88 -42.33 9.44
C PRO A 200 -20.63 -43.85 9.54
N ARG A 201 -21.70 -44.63 9.46
CA ARG A 201 -21.66 -46.11 9.52
C ARG A 201 -22.21 -46.75 8.26
N PHE A 202 -23.06 -46.03 7.55
CA PHE A 202 -23.75 -46.56 6.37
C PHE A 202 -23.21 -45.87 5.09
N ASP A 203 -23.23 -46.59 3.99
CA ASP A 203 -22.81 -46.12 2.68
C ASP A 203 -23.50 -44.81 2.26
N THR A 204 -24.76 -44.63 2.65
CA THR A 204 -25.53 -43.41 2.40
C THR A 204 -25.01 -42.21 3.17
N GLU A 205 -24.50 -42.40 4.37
CA GLU A 205 -23.94 -41.32 5.19
C GLU A 205 -22.61 -40.82 4.63
N PHE A 206 -21.76 -41.70 4.15
CA PHE A 206 -20.53 -41.32 3.42
C PHE A 206 -20.82 -40.56 2.13
N ARG A 207 -21.92 -40.90 1.44
CA ARG A 207 -22.33 -40.14 0.21
C ARG A 207 -22.69 -38.70 0.55
N TRP A 208 -23.33 -38.45 1.71
CA TRP A 208 -23.66 -37.08 2.12
C TRP A 208 -22.43 -36.19 2.24
N TYR A 209 -21.30 -36.71 2.72
CA TYR A 209 -20.02 -35.97 2.72
C TYR A 209 -19.52 -35.69 1.30
N ALA A 210 -19.59 -36.66 0.40
CA ALA A 210 -19.20 -36.44 -0.99
C ALA A 210 -20.09 -35.41 -1.68
N ASP A 211 -21.39 -35.41 -1.41
CA ASP A 211 -22.33 -34.46 -1.97
C ASP A 211 -22.14 -33.06 -1.36
N PHE A 212 -21.84 -32.98 -0.06
CA PHE A 212 -21.45 -31.73 0.58
C PHE A 212 -20.25 -31.08 -0.11
N TYR A 213 -19.16 -31.80 -0.31
CA TYR A 213 -17.97 -31.26 -0.99
C TYR A 213 -18.24 -30.91 -2.45
N ARG A 214 -19.04 -31.69 -3.19
CA ARG A 214 -19.41 -31.35 -4.57
C ARG A 214 -20.18 -30.05 -4.66
N GLU A 215 -21.12 -29.84 -3.77
CA GLU A 215 -21.89 -28.60 -3.72
C GLU A 215 -21.01 -27.42 -3.30
N ALA A 216 -20.10 -27.60 -2.35
CA ALA A 216 -19.17 -26.59 -1.89
C ALA A 216 -18.27 -26.04 -3.00
N ILE A 217 -17.86 -26.88 -4.01
CA ILE A 217 -17.04 -26.42 -5.13
C ILE A 217 -17.66 -25.20 -5.82
N ALA A 218 -18.94 -25.29 -6.18
CA ALA A 218 -19.61 -24.21 -6.90
C ALA A 218 -19.69 -22.91 -6.08
N TRP A 219 -19.94 -23.02 -4.78
CA TRP A 219 -20.03 -21.86 -3.89
C TRP A 219 -18.69 -21.16 -3.68
N HIS A 220 -17.59 -21.89 -3.59
CA HIS A 220 -16.23 -21.32 -3.43
C HIS A 220 -15.70 -20.63 -4.70
N LEU A 221 -16.20 -20.97 -5.89
CA LEU A 221 -15.76 -20.31 -7.12
C LEU A 221 -16.12 -18.82 -7.17
N ILE A 222 -17.23 -18.41 -6.53
CA ILE A 222 -17.66 -17.00 -6.53
C ILE A 222 -16.67 -16.11 -5.77
N PRO A 223 -16.36 -16.37 -4.47
CA PRO A 223 -15.36 -15.58 -3.75
C PRO A 223 -13.96 -15.75 -4.34
N LEU A 224 -13.61 -16.91 -4.93
CA LEU A 224 -12.33 -17.10 -5.62
C LEU A 224 -12.19 -16.14 -6.80
N ALA A 225 -13.18 -16.07 -7.67
CA ALA A 225 -13.17 -15.14 -8.80
C ALA A 225 -13.05 -13.68 -8.33
N ALA A 226 -13.82 -13.31 -7.30
CA ALA A 226 -13.75 -11.98 -6.71
C ALA A 226 -12.36 -11.67 -6.10
N CYS A 227 -11.76 -12.64 -5.40
CA CYS A 227 -10.40 -12.52 -4.86
C CYS A 227 -9.35 -12.27 -5.97
N LEU A 228 -9.40 -13.03 -7.06
CA LEU A 228 -8.47 -12.88 -8.18
C LEU A 228 -8.60 -11.51 -8.84
N VAL A 229 -9.83 -11.02 -9.05
CA VAL A 229 -10.08 -9.67 -9.60
C VAL A 229 -9.59 -8.59 -8.64
N ALA A 230 -9.86 -8.72 -7.33
CA ALA A 230 -9.39 -7.79 -6.32
C ALA A 230 -7.87 -7.75 -6.24
N ALA A 231 -7.21 -8.91 -6.19
CA ALA A 231 -5.76 -9.02 -6.13
C ALA A 231 -5.09 -8.43 -7.39
N GLY A 232 -5.55 -8.81 -8.57
CA GLY A 232 -5.01 -8.33 -9.84
C GLY A 232 -5.14 -6.81 -9.99
N SER A 233 -6.32 -6.26 -9.70
CA SER A 233 -6.56 -4.82 -9.79
C SER A 233 -5.76 -4.03 -8.74
N LEU A 234 -5.62 -4.54 -7.51
CA LEU A 234 -4.79 -3.90 -6.48
C LEU A 234 -3.31 -3.91 -6.85
N ILE A 235 -2.77 -5.02 -7.35
CA ILE A 235 -1.38 -5.13 -7.81
C ILE A 235 -1.09 -4.09 -8.91
N VAL A 236 -2.00 -3.95 -9.88
CA VAL A 236 -1.85 -2.96 -10.95
C VAL A 236 -1.87 -1.53 -10.38
N LEU A 237 -2.78 -1.22 -9.44
CA LEU A 237 -2.84 0.08 -8.78
C LEU A 237 -1.56 0.39 -8.01
N ILE A 238 -1.10 -0.54 -7.17
CA ILE A 238 0.15 -0.40 -6.39
C ILE A 238 1.32 -0.09 -7.33
N ARG A 239 1.49 -0.87 -8.40
CA ARG A 239 2.60 -0.70 -9.34
C ARG A 239 2.54 0.64 -10.07
N ARG A 240 1.37 1.01 -10.62
CA ARG A 240 1.20 2.28 -11.35
C ARG A 240 1.44 3.49 -10.46
N ILE A 241 0.85 3.51 -9.26
CA ILE A 241 1.01 4.61 -8.30
C ILE A 241 2.47 4.70 -7.84
N SER A 242 3.11 3.57 -7.52
CA SER A 242 4.51 3.56 -7.07
C SER A 242 5.46 4.09 -8.14
N VAL A 243 5.29 3.68 -9.39
CA VAL A 243 6.14 4.18 -10.49
C VAL A 243 5.93 5.68 -10.70
N ALA A 244 4.69 6.16 -10.72
CA ALA A 244 4.39 7.58 -10.92
C ALA A 244 4.97 8.46 -9.79
N GLN A 245 4.83 8.03 -8.53
CA GLN A 245 5.39 8.77 -7.40
C GLN A 245 6.92 8.79 -7.40
N GLU A 246 7.59 7.66 -7.68
CA GLU A 246 9.05 7.61 -7.77
C GLU A 246 9.59 8.50 -8.90
N GLN A 247 8.93 8.50 -10.05
CA GLN A 247 9.28 9.40 -11.14
C GLN A 247 9.17 10.86 -10.72
N ARG A 248 8.08 11.24 -10.05
CA ARG A 248 7.87 12.60 -9.55
C ARG A 248 8.91 13.00 -8.50
N ILE A 249 9.22 12.12 -7.57
CA ILE A 249 10.26 12.34 -6.55
C ILE A 249 11.65 12.50 -7.20
N ALA A 250 11.96 11.72 -8.23
CA ALA A 250 13.21 11.81 -8.94
C ALA A 250 13.39 13.19 -9.63
N LEU A 251 12.31 13.76 -10.18
CA LEU A 251 12.32 15.10 -10.77
C LEU A 251 12.53 16.22 -9.72
N GLY A 252 12.07 16.01 -8.49
CA GLY A 252 12.24 16.98 -7.39
C GLY A 252 13.60 16.92 -6.70
N ARG A 253 14.43 15.91 -7.01
CA ARG A 253 15.80 15.86 -6.48
C ARG A 253 16.65 16.87 -7.25
N PRO A 254 17.42 17.77 -6.55
CA PRO A 254 18.40 18.60 -7.23
C PRO A 254 19.30 17.68 -8.05
N ALA A 255 19.52 18.00 -9.31
CA ALA A 255 20.59 17.36 -10.07
C ALA A 255 21.88 17.63 -9.30
N TRP A 256 22.38 16.63 -8.60
CA TRP A 256 23.70 16.74 -7.96
C TRP A 256 24.67 17.07 -9.10
N PRO A 257 25.44 18.15 -9.00
CA PRO A 257 26.42 18.43 -10.02
C PRO A 257 27.27 17.16 -10.15
N SER A 258 27.18 16.53 -11.33
CA SER A 258 28.07 15.43 -11.69
C SER A 258 29.46 15.95 -11.37
N HIS A 259 30.19 15.26 -10.51
CA HIS A 259 31.52 15.64 -10.03
C HIS A 259 32.49 15.82 -11.22
N ALA A 260 32.40 16.93 -11.89
CA ALA A 260 33.51 17.49 -12.67
C ALA A 260 34.42 18.11 -11.59
N GLY A 261 35.34 17.34 -11.02
CA GLY A 261 36.40 17.90 -10.23
C GLY A 261 36.65 17.40 -8.80
N TRP A 262 36.21 16.19 -8.43
CA TRP A 262 36.88 15.55 -7.28
C TRP A 262 38.10 14.80 -7.78
N PRO A 263 39.33 15.17 -7.34
CA PRO A 263 40.52 14.37 -7.63
C PRO A 263 40.29 12.98 -7.08
N ALA A 264 40.59 11.95 -7.86
CA ALA A 264 40.58 10.58 -7.40
C ALA A 264 41.48 10.47 -6.13
N PRO A 265 41.07 9.70 -5.11
CA PRO A 265 41.93 9.46 -3.95
C PRO A 265 43.23 8.79 -4.45
N GLY A 266 44.33 9.49 -4.42
CA GLY A 266 45.64 8.94 -4.80
C GLY A 266 46.53 9.78 -5.72
N THR A 267 46.07 10.94 -6.21
CA THR A 267 47.01 11.85 -6.91
C THR A 267 47.79 12.68 -5.90
N PRO A 268 49.14 12.54 -5.86
CA PRO A 268 49.98 13.36 -4.98
C PRO A 268 49.88 14.82 -5.42
N SER A 269 49.42 15.68 -4.52
CA SER A 269 49.38 17.12 -4.70
C SER A 269 50.80 17.68 -4.73
N GLY A 270 51.41 17.74 -5.89
CA GLY A 270 52.71 18.31 -6.11
C GLY A 270 52.69 19.42 -7.13
N TYR A 271 52.05 20.54 -6.81
CA TYR A 271 52.32 21.80 -7.49
C TYR A 271 52.47 22.91 -6.46
N PRO A 272 53.61 23.64 -6.50
CA PRO A 272 53.81 24.81 -5.63
C PRO A 272 52.88 25.94 -6.11
N HIS A 273 52.11 26.47 -5.15
CA HIS A 273 51.31 27.67 -5.35
C HIS A 273 52.22 28.83 -5.73
N PRO A 274 51.92 29.61 -6.78
CA PRO A 274 52.54 30.90 -7.01
C PRO A 274 52.17 31.86 -5.88
N PRO A 275 53.10 32.74 -5.45
CA PRO A 275 52.83 33.68 -4.36
C PRO A 275 51.76 34.69 -4.78
N GLN A 276 50.70 34.81 -3.95
CA GLN A 276 49.68 35.85 -4.10
C GLN A 276 50.32 37.20 -3.82
N PRO A 277 50.03 38.23 -4.66
CA PRO A 277 50.42 39.60 -4.38
C PRO A 277 49.71 40.10 -3.12
N GLY A 278 50.48 40.72 -2.23
CA GLY A 278 50.04 41.24 -0.94
C GLY A 278 48.85 42.18 -1.07
N VAL A 279 47.80 41.88 -0.29
CA VAL A 279 46.73 42.85 0.01
C VAL A 279 47.21 43.65 1.22
N GLU A 280 47.49 44.91 1.02
CA GLU A 280 47.77 45.88 2.09
C GLU A 280 46.58 46.02 3.03
N PRO A 281 46.76 46.08 4.37
CA PRO A 281 45.69 46.31 5.29
C PRO A 281 45.28 47.79 5.26
N SER A 282 43.98 48.03 4.98
CA SER A 282 43.35 49.38 5.06
C SER A 282 43.19 49.78 6.54
N PRO A 283 43.67 50.97 6.95
CA PRO A 283 43.50 51.43 8.31
C PRO A 283 42.13 52.13 8.51
N GLY A 284 41.42 51.70 9.54
CA GLY A 284 40.37 52.54 10.15
C GLY A 284 38.96 51.99 10.02
N ALA A 285 38.53 51.18 11.01
CA ALA A 285 37.12 51.17 11.41
C ALA A 285 37.10 51.07 12.94
N ALA A 286 36.51 52.15 13.53
CA ALA A 286 36.38 52.36 14.95
C ALA A 286 35.49 51.31 15.63
N VAL A 287 35.88 50.92 16.86
CA VAL A 287 35.13 50.06 17.74
C VAL A 287 33.90 50.81 18.27
N GLU A 288 32.70 50.36 17.96
CA GLU A 288 31.46 50.79 18.60
C GLU A 288 31.13 49.91 19.82
N PRO A 289 30.68 50.51 20.94
CA PRO A 289 30.46 49.75 22.18
C PRO A 289 29.11 49.01 22.14
N THR A 290 29.17 47.76 22.59
CA THR A 290 28.04 46.87 22.81
C THR A 290 27.07 47.43 23.83
N VAL A 291 25.83 47.70 23.41
CA VAL A 291 24.71 48.04 24.31
C VAL A 291 24.04 46.74 24.81
N ALA A 292 24.02 46.57 26.12
CA ALA A 292 23.37 45.44 26.80
C ALA A 292 21.85 45.53 26.70
N SER A 293 21.23 44.43 26.28
CA SER A 293 19.75 44.28 26.29
C SER A 293 19.25 44.00 27.72
N PRO A 294 18.08 44.54 28.10
CA PRO A 294 17.51 44.36 29.45
C PRO A 294 16.85 42.98 29.59
N GLN A 295 17.11 42.34 30.74
CA GLN A 295 16.43 41.14 31.21
C GLN A 295 14.98 41.45 31.61
N VAL A 296 14.04 40.61 31.14
CA VAL A 296 12.64 40.58 31.57
C VAL A 296 12.50 39.61 32.75
N PRO A 297 11.87 40.00 33.86
CA PRO A 297 11.67 39.12 35.02
C PRO A 297 10.53 38.12 34.80
N PRO A 298 10.53 36.97 35.52
CA PRO A 298 9.49 35.95 35.40
C PRO A 298 8.23 36.37 36.17
N GLY A 299 7.10 36.41 35.46
CA GLY A 299 5.77 36.65 36.04
C GLY A 299 5.19 35.38 36.66
N SER A 300 4.81 35.50 37.88
CA SER A 300 4.16 34.56 38.78
C SER A 300 2.74 34.17 38.33
N GLY A 301 2.40 32.93 38.62
CA GLY A 301 1.17 32.21 38.85
C GLY A 301 -0.20 32.89 38.75
N GLY A 302 -1.13 32.06 38.28
CA GLY A 302 -2.58 32.29 38.32
C GLY A 302 -3.34 31.03 38.02
N THR A 303 -3.59 30.20 39.00
CA THR A 303 -4.67 29.21 39.14
C THR A 303 -6.03 29.89 39.14
N ILE A 304 -7.04 29.33 38.46
CA ILE A 304 -8.50 29.28 38.69
C ILE A 304 -9.06 28.45 37.50
N GLY A 305 -9.76 27.28 37.57
CA GLY A 305 -10.89 26.97 38.42
C GLY A 305 -12.20 27.18 37.65
N ALA A 306 -12.72 26.14 37.05
CA ALA A 306 -14.09 25.71 36.88
C ALA A 306 -14.20 24.81 35.63
#